data_49a3c4649748ccb3d75ee5ce2021cbcb
#
_entry.id   49a3c4649748ccb3d75ee5ce2021cbcb
#
_cell.length_a   1.000
_cell.length_b   1.000
_cell.length_c   1.000
_cell.angle_alpha   90.00
_cell.angle_beta   90.00
_cell.angle_gamma   90.00
#
_symmetry.space_group_name_H-M   'P 1'
#
loop_
_entity.id
_entity.type
_entity.pdbx_description
1 polymer ?
#
loop_
_entity_poly.entity_id
_entity_poly.type
_entity_poly.pdbx_seq_one_letter_code
_entity_poly.pdbx_strand_id
1 'polypeptide(L)'
;MVFRSEYADVTALDTPIHDAVLGGAAGFGDTVALIDGTNGMSLTYTQLGGFHRRIAAALAEAGLRKGDVLALHSPNTIAYPAVFYGATRAGASVTTVHPLATPEEFAKQLADSGAKWIVTVSPLLATARRAAELTGGVREIYVCDQAEGHSSILDMLSSTAPEPEIAIDPGEDVAALPYSSGTTGTPKGVMLTHRSIVTNLEQLRPFIPMGEGDRILAVLPFFHIYGLTALMNVPLRCGSTVVVLPRFDLAQFLEAIQTHRISGLYVAPPIVLALAKHPLVGEYDLSSLQYIVSAAAPLDAELAEACSARLGVPPVRQAYGMTELSPGTHVVPLSVEQPPPGTVGKLLPNTEMRIVSLEDPAKDTEPGVDGEILIRGPQVMKGYLGRADATAAMIDEDGWVHTGDVGRVDEDGWLYVVDRVKELIKYKGYQVAPAELEALLLTHEEVADAAVIGVYDAEGNEVPKAFLVRGPGAEALTEEEVMAYVAERVSPYKKVRRAEFIEAVPRAASGKILRRELRDREKTERTDGT
;
A
#
# COMPACT_ATOMS: atom_id res chain seq x y z
N MET A 1 11.86 25.85 5.56
CA MET A 1 11.23 26.22 4.24
C MET A 1 10.01 25.33 4.05
N VAL A 2 8.84 25.91 3.67
CA VAL A 2 7.63 25.14 3.39
C VAL A 2 7.47 25.02 1.88
N PHE A 3 7.46 23.80 1.37
CA PHE A 3 7.15 23.50 -0.03
C PHE A 3 5.63 23.34 -0.18
N ARG A 4 5.08 23.84 -1.28
CA ARG A 4 3.67 23.72 -1.65
C ARG A 4 3.53 23.13 -3.03
N SER A 5 2.41 22.49 -3.29
CA SER A 5 2.10 21.97 -4.62
C SER A 5 2.12 23.10 -5.67
N GLU A 6 2.67 22.82 -6.83
CA GLU A 6 2.58 23.68 -8.01
C GLU A 6 1.25 23.52 -8.76
N TYR A 7 0.49 22.47 -8.43
CA TYR A 7 -0.83 22.18 -8.99
C TYR A 7 -1.91 22.96 -8.25
N ALA A 8 -2.94 23.38 -8.97
CA ALA A 8 -4.07 24.08 -8.38
C ALA A 8 -4.74 23.24 -7.29
N ASP A 9 -5.11 23.88 -6.20
CA ASP A 9 -5.85 23.25 -5.13
C ASP A 9 -7.14 22.60 -5.63
N VAL A 10 -7.40 21.39 -5.14
CA VAL A 10 -8.67 20.71 -5.38
C VAL A 10 -9.67 21.04 -4.29
N THR A 11 -10.95 21.03 -4.62
CA THR A 11 -12.00 21.21 -3.61
C THR A 11 -12.07 19.96 -2.75
N ALA A 12 -11.84 20.11 -1.45
CA ALA A 12 -12.12 19.05 -0.48
C ALA A 12 -13.62 18.74 -0.49
N LEU A 13 -13.97 17.49 -0.80
CA LEU A 13 -15.36 17.08 -0.88
C LEU A 13 -15.85 16.62 0.49
N ASP A 14 -16.83 17.30 1.04
CA ASP A 14 -17.58 16.88 2.23
C ASP A 14 -18.66 15.85 1.86
N THR A 15 -18.18 14.71 1.34
CA THR A 15 -19.02 13.64 0.81
C THR A 15 -18.57 12.30 1.39
N PRO A 16 -19.49 11.44 1.83
CA PRO A 16 -19.13 10.08 2.24
C PRO A 16 -18.47 9.30 1.11
N ILE A 17 -17.52 8.41 1.44
CA ILE A 17 -16.72 7.65 0.43
C ILE A 17 -17.60 6.87 -0.55
N HIS A 18 -18.68 6.23 -0.07
CA HIS A 18 -19.58 5.47 -0.93
C HIS A 18 -20.33 6.35 -1.94
N ASP A 19 -20.69 7.57 -1.58
CA ASP A 19 -21.31 8.52 -2.50
C ASP A 19 -20.26 9.18 -3.41
N ALA A 20 -19.07 9.47 -2.88
CA ALA A 20 -17.98 10.01 -3.70
C ALA A 20 -17.56 9.04 -4.82
N VAL A 21 -17.54 7.73 -4.56
CA VAL A 21 -17.12 6.72 -5.54
C VAL A 21 -18.29 6.22 -6.39
N LEU A 22 -19.43 5.90 -5.78
CA LEU A 22 -20.56 5.26 -6.46
C LEU A 22 -21.76 6.17 -6.69
N GLY A 23 -21.73 7.41 -6.21
CA GLY A 23 -22.82 8.37 -6.46
C GLY A 23 -23.05 8.66 -7.96
N GLY A 24 -21.97 8.62 -8.75
CA GLY A 24 -21.98 8.73 -10.20
C GLY A 24 -22.23 7.43 -10.95
N ALA A 25 -22.36 6.28 -10.28
CA ALA A 25 -22.44 4.95 -10.91
C ALA A 25 -23.57 4.81 -11.93
N ALA A 26 -24.70 5.50 -11.72
CA ALA A 26 -25.81 5.53 -12.68
C ALA A 26 -25.41 6.16 -14.02
N GLY A 27 -24.45 7.08 -14.03
CA GLY A 27 -23.93 7.70 -15.27
C GLY A 27 -23.11 6.73 -16.12
N PHE A 28 -22.45 5.76 -15.45
CA PHE A 28 -21.68 4.70 -16.12
C PHE A 28 -22.57 3.51 -16.55
N GLY A 29 -23.79 3.40 -16.01
CA GLY A 29 -24.81 2.43 -16.40
C GLY A 29 -24.34 0.99 -16.39
N ASP A 30 -24.44 0.31 -17.52
CA ASP A 30 -24.07 -1.08 -17.71
C ASP A 30 -22.58 -1.30 -18.08
N THR A 31 -21.76 -0.24 -18.01
CA THR A 31 -20.31 -0.39 -18.09
C THR A 31 -19.83 -1.35 -17.00
N VAL A 32 -18.94 -2.27 -17.36
CA VAL A 32 -18.40 -3.25 -16.41
C VAL A 32 -17.47 -2.53 -15.43
N ALA A 33 -17.82 -2.57 -14.14
CA ALA A 33 -17.03 -2.01 -13.05
C ALA A 33 -15.94 -2.97 -12.56
N LEU A 34 -16.29 -4.25 -12.40
CA LEU A 34 -15.45 -5.27 -11.82
C LEU A 34 -15.47 -6.55 -12.65
N ILE A 35 -14.31 -7.19 -12.81
CA ILE A 35 -14.17 -8.52 -13.41
C ILE A 35 -13.34 -9.38 -12.45
N ASP A 36 -13.82 -10.56 -12.11
CA ASP A 36 -13.00 -11.59 -11.46
C ASP A 36 -12.06 -12.19 -12.52
N GLY A 37 -10.77 -11.88 -12.42
CA GLY A 37 -9.76 -12.34 -13.37
C GLY A 37 -9.50 -13.83 -13.35
N THR A 38 -10.08 -14.58 -12.39
CA THR A 38 -9.90 -16.04 -12.28
C THR A 38 -11.00 -16.85 -12.97
N ASN A 39 -12.22 -16.31 -13.03
CA ASN A 39 -13.40 -17.04 -13.55
C ASN A 39 -14.25 -16.22 -14.53
N GLY A 40 -13.93 -14.95 -14.76
CA GLY A 40 -14.61 -14.07 -15.71
C GLY A 40 -15.96 -13.50 -15.23
N MET A 41 -16.38 -13.78 -13.99
CA MET A 41 -17.57 -13.13 -13.43
C MET A 41 -17.39 -11.63 -13.40
N SER A 42 -18.46 -10.89 -13.70
CA SER A 42 -18.37 -9.42 -13.75
C SER A 42 -19.58 -8.76 -13.08
N LEU A 43 -19.36 -7.53 -12.63
CA LEU A 43 -20.40 -6.64 -12.12
C LEU A 43 -20.36 -5.32 -12.89
N THR A 44 -21.53 -4.84 -13.32
CA THR A 44 -21.67 -3.50 -13.88
C THR A 44 -21.74 -2.44 -12.79
N TYR A 45 -21.57 -1.16 -13.16
CA TYR A 45 -21.73 -0.04 -12.23
C TYR A 45 -23.15 0.02 -11.66
N THR A 46 -24.18 -0.25 -12.47
CA THR A 46 -25.58 -0.38 -12.02
C THR A 46 -25.71 -1.45 -10.94
N GLN A 47 -25.14 -2.63 -11.17
CA GLN A 47 -25.20 -3.72 -10.20
C GLN A 47 -24.43 -3.40 -8.92
N LEU A 48 -23.19 -2.90 -9.02
CA LEU A 48 -22.39 -2.53 -7.86
C LEU A 48 -23.08 -1.43 -7.04
N GLY A 49 -23.64 -0.40 -7.71
CA GLY A 49 -24.44 0.67 -7.11
C GLY A 49 -25.71 0.15 -6.42
N GLY A 50 -26.35 -0.91 -6.92
CA GLY A 50 -27.47 -1.57 -6.27
C GLY A 50 -27.03 -2.44 -5.09
N PHE A 51 -25.95 -3.18 -5.24
CA PHE A 51 -25.50 -4.16 -4.24
C PHE A 51 -25.05 -3.50 -2.94
N HIS A 52 -24.23 -2.44 -2.99
CA HIS A 52 -23.79 -1.77 -1.77
C HIS A 52 -24.96 -1.17 -0.96
N ARG A 53 -26.03 -0.68 -1.63
CA ARG A 53 -27.23 -0.17 -0.95
C ARG A 53 -28.00 -1.28 -0.24
N ARG A 54 -28.17 -2.44 -0.88
CA ARG A 54 -28.84 -3.61 -0.29
C ARG A 54 -28.05 -4.17 0.89
N ILE A 55 -26.71 -4.24 0.76
CA ILE A 55 -25.83 -4.63 1.85
C ILE A 55 -25.98 -3.65 3.04
N ALA A 56 -26.02 -2.33 2.78
CA ALA A 56 -26.22 -1.35 3.82
C ALA A 56 -27.58 -1.54 4.54
N ALA A 57 -28.65 -1.76 3.77
CA ALA A 57 -29.98 -2.00 4.32
C ALA A 57 -30.03 -3.28 5.19
N ALA A 58 -29.46 -4.38 4.72
CA ALA A 58 -29.41 -5.65 5.43
C ALA A 58 -28.56 -5.55 6.72
N LEU A 59 -27.40 -4.88 6.66
CA LEU A 59 -26.57 -4.64 7.85
C LEU A 59 -27.29 -3.79 8.89
N ALA A 60 -27.99 -2.73 8.47
CA ALA A 60 -28.79 -1.89 9.36
C ALA A 60 -29.97 -2.66 9.98
N GLU A 61 -30.66 -3.51 9.20
CA GLU A 61 -31.72 -4.41 9.68
C GLU A 61 -31.18 -5.42 10.71
N ALA A 62 -30.00 -5.99 10.45
CA ALA A 62 -29.30 -6.89 11.38
C ALA A 62 -28.80 -6.17 12.66
N GLY A 63 -28.93 -4.86 12.75
CA GLY A 63 -28.63 -4.08 13.95
C GLY A 63 -27.28 -3.37 13.96
N LEU A 64 -26.57 -3.30 12.82
CA LEU A 64 -25.40 -2.43 12.68
C LEU A 64 -25.85 -0.96 12.77
N ARG A 65 -25.08 -0.12 13.47
CA ARG A 65 -25.38 1.30 13.69
C ARG A 65 -24.16 2.17 13.35
N LYS A 66 -24.41 3.46 13.16
CA LYS A 66 -23.36 4.46 12.99
C LYS A 66 -22.36 4.37 14.15
N GLY A 67 -21.06 4.33 13.79
CA GLY A 67 -19.96 4.20 14.73
C GLY A 67 -19.59 2.76 15.09
N ASP A 68 -20.37 1.75 14.66
CA ASP A 68 -19.92 0.36 14.76
C ASP A 68 -18.73 0.11 13.81
N VAL A 69 -17.97 -0.95 14.11
CA VAL A 69 -16.85 -1.39 13.28
C VAL A 69 -17.15 -2.74 12.67
N LEU A 70 -16.97 -2.85 11.34
CA LEU A 70 -17.05 -4.10 10.60
C LEU A 70 -15.63 -4.51 10.17
N ALA A 71 -15.25 -5.75 10.48
CA ALA A 71 -14.00 -6.34 10.02
C ALA A 71 -14.19 -7.02 8.66
N LEU A 72 -13.47 -6.54 7.65
CA LEU A 72 -13.47 -7.12 6.31
C LEU A 72 -12.21 -7.97 6.12
N HIS A 73 -12.36 -9.29 6.25
CA HIS A 73 -11.32 -10.31 6.21
C HIS A 73 -11.41 -11.11 4.91
N SER A 74 -10.88 -10.58 3.84
CA SER A 74 -10.99 -11.17 2.50
C SER A 74 -9.77 -10.86 1.65
N PRO A 75 -9.31 -11.79 0.79
CA PRO A 75 -8.46 -11.41 -0.34
C PRO A 75 -9.23 -10.48 -1.29
N ASN A 76 -8.57 -10.03 -2.34
CA ASN A 76 -9.27 -9.29 -3.38
C ASN A 76 -10.35 -10.15 -4.03
N THR A 77 -11.57 -9.65 -4.04
CA THR A 77 -12.72 -10.25 -4.71
C THR A 77 -13.59 -9.14 -5.31
N ILE A 78 -14.43 -9.46 -6.28
CA ILE A 78 -15.42 -8.50 -6.82
C ILE A 78 -16.49 -8.11 -5.79
N ALA A 79 -16.64 -8.86 -4.71
CA ALA A 79 -17.55 -8.56 -3.61
C ALA A 79 -16.97 -7.52 -2.62
N TYR A 80 -15.64 -7.41 -2.53
CA TYR A 80 -14.96 -6.56 -1.56
C TYR A 80 -15.45 -5.09 -1.62
N PRO A 81 -15.52 -4.45 -2.80
CA PRO A 81 -16.00 -3.06 -2.90
C PRO A 81 -17.47 -2.92 -2.45
N ALA A 82 -18.34 -3.88 -2.82
CA ALA A 82 -19.75 -3.84 -2.44
C ALA A 82 -19.94 -3.89 -0.92
N VAL A 83 -19.15 -4.73 -0.23
CA VAL A 83 -19.15 -4.83 1.24
C VAL A 83 -18.58 -3.57 1.88
N PHE A 84 -17.44 -3.08 1.39
CA PHE A 84 -16.81 -1.87 1.92
C PHE A 84 -17.75 -0.66 1.85
N TYR A 85 -18.32 -0.40 0.68
CA TYR A 85 -19.23 0.72 0.51
C TYR A 85 -20.59 0.50 1.19
N GLY A 86 -21.07 -0.73 1.26
CA GLY A 86 -22.29 -1.07 1.98
C GLY A 86 -22.15 -0.83 3.49
N ALA A 87 -21.03 -1.24 4.09
CA ALA A 87 -20.76 -0.99 5.50
C ALA A 87 -20.61 0.50 5.82
N THR A 88 -19.84 1.25 5.01
CA THR A 88 -19.67 2.70 5.19
C THR A 88 -20.97 3.45 4.98
N ARG A 89 -21.85 3.01 4.07
CA ARG A 89 -23.19 3.57 3.87
C ARG A 89 -24.12 3.32 5.05
N ALA A 90 -23.97 2.18 5.72
CA ALA A 90 -24.67 1.88 6.97
C ALA A 90 -24.08 2.62 8.19
N GLY A 91 -23.06 3.47 7.99
CA GLY A 91 -22.44 4.29 9.02
C GLY A 91 -21.34 3.58 9.82
N ALA A 92 -20.89 2.42 9.38
CA ALA A 92 -19.78 1.70 10.03
C ALA A 92 -18.43 2.17 9.51
N SER A 93 -17.42 2.07 10.39
CA SER A 93 -16.01 2.05 9.98
C SER A 93 -15.63 0.64 9.53
N VAL A 94 -14.84 0.52 8.47
CA VAL A 94 -14.36 -0.79 8.00
C VAL A 94 -12.91 -1.00 8.42
N THR A 95 -12.66 -1.94 9.36
CA THR A 95 -11.30 -2.38 9.62
C THR A 95 -10.92 -3.48 8.62
N THR A 96 -9.85 -3.23 7.86
CA THR A 96 -9.39 -4.14 6.83
C THR A 96 -8.39 -5.12 7.42
N VAL A 97 -8.66 -6.43 7.28
CA VAL A 97 -7.89 -7.49 7.92
C VAL A 97 -7.08 -8.27 6.88
N HIS A 98 -5.82 -8.54 7.22
CA HIS A 98 -4.95 -9.33 6.36
C HIS A 98 -5.50 -10.76 6.19
N PRO A 99 -5.69 -11.27 4.96
CA PRO A 99 -6.27 -12.62 4.73
C PRO A 99 -5.47 -13.76 5.36
N LEU A 100 -4.17 -13.57 5.55
CA LEU A 100 -3.27 -14.57 6.16
C LEU A 100 -3.03 -14.30 7.65
N ALA A 101 -3.81 -13.42 8.29
CA ALA A 101 -3.71 -13.22 9.73
C ALA A 101 -4.00 -14.52 10.49
N THR A 102 -3.21 -14.82 11.51
CA THR A 102 -3.53 -15.93 12.42
C THR A 102 -4.80 -15.61 13.21
N PRO A 103 -5.50 -16.61 13.77
CA PRO A 103 -6.65 -16.34 14.63
C PRO A 103 -6.35 -15.38 15.79
N GLU A 104 -5.16 -15.47 16.37
CA GLU A 104 -4.70 -14.64 17.48
C GLU A 104 -4.42 -13.20 17.06
N GLU A 105 -3.81 -13.00 15.89
CA GLU A 105 -3.60 -11.66 15.32
C GLU A 105 -4.93 -11.00 14.96
N PHE A 106 -5.82 -11.76 14.34
CA PHE A 106 -7.14 -11.26 14.00
C PHE A 106 -7.97 -10.93 15.26
N ALA A 107 -7.93 -11.80 16.28
CA ALA A 107 -8.59 -11.53 17.56
C ALA A 107 -8.08 -10.24 18.24
N LYS A 108 -6.78 -9.99 18.19
CA LYS A 108 -6.19 -8.73 18.69
C LYS A 108 -6.73 -7.53 17.92
N GLN A 109 -6.81 -7.61 16.59
CA GLN A 109 -7.36 -6.52 15.78
C GLN A 109 -8.84 -6.31 16.05
N LEU A 110 -9.65 -7.38 16.21
CA LEU A 110 -11.06 -7.29 16.59
C LEU A 110 -11.23 -6.59 17.95
N ALA A 111 -10.44 -6.98 18.94
CA ALA A 111 -10.49 -6.41 20.28
C ALA A 111 -10.08 -4.93 20.29
N ASP A 112 -8.99 -4.57 19.60
CA ASP A 112 -8.48 -3.20 19.55
C ASP A 112 -9.41 -2.27 18.75
N SER A 113 -9.95 -2.74 17.61
CA SER A 113 -10.88 -1.98 16.77
C SER A 113 -12.31 -1.91 17.33
N GLY A 114 -12.67 -2.79 18.24
CA GLY A 114 -14.03 -2.96 18.73
C GLY A 114 -14.99 -3.53 17.68
N ALA A 115 -14.47 -4.22 16.65
CA ALA A 115 -15.27 -4.80 15.59
C ALA A 115 -16.19 -5.91 16.13
N LYS A 116 -17.48 -5.79 15.82
CA LYS A 116 -18.52 -6.75 16.23
C LYS A 116 -19.12 -7.51 15.06
N TRP A 117 -18.79 -7.13 13.85
CA TRP A 117 -19.27 -7.69 12.61
C TRP A 117 -18.07 -8.16 11.80
N ILE A 118 -18.13 -9.36 11.22
CA ILE A 118 -17.09 -9.88 10.35
C ILE A 118 -17.71 -10.21 9.00
N VAL A 119 -17.06 -9.81 7.92
CA VAL A 119 -17.31 -10.34 6.58
C VAL A 119 -16.03 -11.03 6.12
N THR A 120 -16.13 -12.31 5.73
CA THR A 120 -15.01 -13.13 5.28
C THR A 120 -15.36 -13.91 4.01
N VAL A 121 -14.48 -14.78 3.58
CA VAL A 121 -14.73 -15.78 2.50
C VAL A 121 -14.70 -17.18 3.09
N SER A 122 -15.41 -18.15 2.48
CA SER A 122 -15.52 -19.50 3.02
C SER A 122 -14.18 -20.18 3.32
N PRO A 123 -13.10 -20.01 2.51
CA PRO A 123 -11.80 -20.61 2.84
C PRO A 123 -11.14 -20.04 4.12
N LEU A 124 -11.51 -18.84 4.54
CA LEU A 124 -10.97 -18.17 5.73
C LEU A 124 -11.91 -18.22 6.94
N LEU A 125 -13.07 -18.84 6.79
CA LEU A 125 -14.12 -18.88 7.81
C LEU A 125 -13.66 -19.52 9.13
N ALA A 126 -12.84 -20.56 9.07
CA ALA A 126 -12.29 -21.20 10.27
C ALA A 126 -11.44 -20.22 11.11
N THR A 127 -10.59 -19.43 10.45
CA THR A 127 -9.78 -18.39 11.10
C THR A 127 -10.67 -17.30 11.70
N ALA A 128 -11.69 -16.82 10.97
CA ALA A 128 -12.61 -15.80 11.45
C ALA A 128 -13.43 -16.26 12.67
N ARG A 129 -13.93 -17.50 12.65
CA ARG A 129 -14.64 -18.10 13.79
C ARG A 129 -13.74 -18.21 15.03
N ARG A 130 -12.52 -18.72 14.84
CA ARG A 130 -11.59 -18.84 15.96
C ARG A 130 -11.20 -17.47 16.54
N ALA A 131 -11.00 -16.48 15.72
CA ALA A 131 -10.75 -15.10 16.17
C ALA A 131 -11.95 -14.53 16.94
N ALA A 132 -13.17 -14.77 16.45
CA ALA A 132 -14.41 -14.35 17.12
C ALA A 132 -14.59 -15.01 18.51
N GLU A 133 -14.29 -16.31 18.62
CA GLU A 133 -14.29 -17.05 19.89
C GLU A 133 -13.28 -16.46 20.88
N LEU A 134 -12.06 -16.18 20.44
CA LEU A 134 -11.00 -15.60 21.27
C LEU A 134 -11.35 -14.19 21.75
N THR A 135 -12.06 -13.42 20.94
CA THR A 135 -12.45 -12.03 21.27
C THR A 135 -13.71 -11.98 22.16
N GLY A 136 -14.68 -12.87 21.92
CA GLY A 136 -15.91 -12.98 22.73
C GLY A 136 -16.93 -11.85 22.53
N GLY A 137 -16.78 -11.00 21.50
CA GLY A 137 -17.65 -9.82 21.30
C GLY A 137 -18.30 -9.71 19.92
N VAL A 138 -17.99 -10.64 19.01
CA VAL A 138 -18.51 -10.66 17.64
C VAL A 138 -19.98 -11.07 17.66
N ARG A 139 -20.84 -10.33 16.96
CA ARG A 139 -22.28 -10.57 16.86
C ARG A 139 -22.64 -11.50 15.72
N GLU A 140 -21.98 -11.29 14.55
CA GLU A 140 -22.32 -12.03 13.34
C GLU A 140 -21.09 -12.16 12.44
N ILE A 141 -21.02 -13.29 11.72
CA ILE A 141 -20.01 -13.55 10.69
C ILE A 141 -20.73 -13.87 9.39
N TYR A 142 -20.51 -13.03 8.39
CA TYR A 142 -21.03 -13.22 7.04
C TYR A 142 -19.92 -13.74 6.12
N VAL A 143 -20.30 -14.46 5.06
CA VAL A 143 -19.38 -14.88 4.01
C VAL A 143 -19.70 -14.17 2.69
N CYS A 144 -18.67 -13.87 1.89
CA CYS A 144 -18.85 -13.25 0.57
C CYS A 144 -19.41 -14.23 -0.47
N ASP A 145 -19.20 -15.51 -0.25
CA ASP A 145 -19.65 -16.64 -1.06
C ASP A 145 -20.76 -17.40 -0.31
N GLN A 146 -20.76 -18.72 -0.33
CA GLN A 146 -21.71 -19.54 0.40
C GLN A 146 -20.98 -20.51 1.33
N ALA A 147 -21.44 -20.61 2.58
CA ALA A 147 -20.97 -21.59 3.54
C ALA A 147 -22.14 -22.11 4.38
N GLU A 148 -22.21 -23.42 4.60
CA GLU A 148 -23.27 -24.06 5.38
C GLU A 148 -23.32 -23.49 6.82
N GLY A 149 -24.51 -23.10 7.26
CA GLY A 149 -24.74 -22.55 8.60
C GLY A 149 -24.28 -21.08 8.79
N HIS A 150 -23.92 -20.36 7.72
CA HIS A 150 -23.55 -18.96 7.77
C HIS A 150 -24.33 -18.11 6.76
N SER A 151 -24.73 -16.93 7.20
CA SER A 151 -25.37 -15.93 6.33
C SER A 151 -24.37 -15.42 5.28
N SER A 152 -24.82 -15.34 4.04
CA SER A 152 -24.02 -14.82 2.93
C SER A 152 -24.36 -13.36 2.64
N ILE A 153 -23.39 -12.61 2.11
CA ILE A 153 -23.70 -11.29 1.53
C ILE A 153 -24.63 -11.42 0.32
N LEU A 154 -24.66 -12.60 -0.34
CA LEU A 154 -25.59 -12.88 -1.44
C LEU A 154 -27.05 -12.88 -0.95
N ASP A 155 -27.29 -13.33 0.28
CA ASP A 155 -28.62 -13.27 0.90
C ASP A 155 -29.04 -11.83 1.15
N MET A 156 -28.08 -10.97 1.54
CA MET A 156 -28.30 -9.52 1.73
C MET A 156 -28.77 -8.83 0.44
N LEU A 157 -28.33 -9.32 -0.73
CA LEU A 157 -28.75 -8.76 -2.02
C LEU A 157 -30.24 -8.96 -2.29
N SER A 158 -30.89 -9.88 -1.58
CA SER A 158 -32.33 -10.14 -1.64
C SER A 158 -33.13 -9.35 -0.58
N SER A 159 -32.45 -8.60 0.29
CA SER A 159 -33.13 -7.78 1.32
C SER A 159 -34.10 -6.77 0.68
N THR A 160 -35.29 -6.68 1.27
CA THR A 160 -36.30 -5.67 0.95
C THR A 160 -36.37 -4.55 2.00
N ALA A 161 -35.45 -4.58 2.98
CA ALA A 161 -35.34 -3.53 3.98
C ALA A 161 -35.11 -2.17 3.33
N PRO A 162 -35.63 -1.09 3.89
CA PRO A 162 -35.38 0.25 3.40
C PRO A 162 -33.89 0.60 3.59
N GLU A 163 -33.37 1.36 2.66
CA GLU A 163 -32.00 1.90 2.77
C GLU A 163 -31.92 2.81 4.01
N PRO A 164 -30.87 2.65 4.84
CA PRO A 164 -30.76 3.48 6.05
C PRO A 164 -30.41 4.93 5.70
N GLU A 165 -31.12 5.86 6.34
CA GLU A 165 -30.79 7.29 6.28
C GLU A 165 -29.83 7.62 7.41
N ILE A 166 -28.54 7.64 7.13
CA ILE A 166 -27.47 7.90 8.10
C ILE A 166 -26.83 9.27 7.82
N ALA A 167 -26.90 10.17 8.78
CA ALA A 167 -26.16 11.43 8.72
C ALA A 167 -24.67 11.17 9.02
N ILE A 168 -23.84 11.15 7.99
CA ILE A 168 -22.38 11.01 8.09
C ILE A 168 -21.75 12.40 8.09
N ASP A 169 -20.86 12.65 9.06
CA ASP A 169 -19.95 13.79 9.04
C ASP A 169 -18.64 13.35 8.39
N PRO A 170 -18.35 13.75 7.13
CA PRO A 170 -17.18 13.26 6.42
C PRO A 170 -15.85 13.62 7.08
N GLY A 171 -15.80 14.69 7.88
CA GLY A 171 -14.61 15.13 8.60
C GLY A 171 -14.32 14.37 9.88
N GLU A 172 -15.38 13.87 10.54
CA GLU A 172 -15.30 13.26 11.86
C GLU A 172 -15.47 11.74 11.82
N ASP A 173 -16.38 11.24 10.98
CA ASP A 173 -16.68 9.82 10.88
C ASP A 173 -15.58 9.07 10.14
N VAL A 174 -15.12 7.97 10.75
CA VAL A 174 -14.08 7.11 10.20
C VAL A 174 -14.66 6.17 9.16
N ALA A 175 -14.16 6.20 7.94
CA ALA A 175 -14.57 5.30 6.86
C ALA A 175 -13.77 4.00 6.86
N ALA A 176 -12.46 4.11 7.00
CA ALA A 176 -11.54 2.97 7.01
C ALA A 176 -10.63 3.01 8.23
N LEU A 177 -10.36 1.83 8.77
CA LEU A 177 -9.49 1.61 9.92
C LEU A 177 -8.45 0.52 9.59
N PRO A 178 -7.54 0.79 8.62
CA PRO A 178 -6.44 -0.11 8.33
C PRO A 178 -5.43 -0.12 9.47
N TYR A 179 -4.71 -1.24 9.63
CA TYR A 179 -3.66 -1.38 10.63
C TYR A 179 -2.28 -1.20 9.99
N SER A 180 -1.49 -0.27 10.53
CA SER A 180 -0.09 -0.10 10.16
C SER A 180 0.82 -0.59 11.28
N SER A 181 1.93 -1.25 10.94
CA SER A 181 2.94 -1.65 11.93
C SER A 181 3.67 -0.45 12.52
N GLY A 182 3.49 0.72 11.93
CA GLY A 182 4.13 1.96 12.35
C GLY A 182 5.63 1.79 12.55
N THR A 183 6.21 2.75 13.25
CA THR A 183 7.63 2.75 13.60
C THR A 183 7.96 1.93 14.85
N THR A 184 6.97 1.53 15.66
CA THR A 184 7.13 0.86 16.96
C THR A 184 6.92 -0.65 16.93
N GLY A 185 6.53 -1.22 15.79
CA GLY A 185 6.38 -2.67 15.60
C GLY A 185 5.07 -3.29 16.08
N THR A 186 4.28 -2.60 16.91
CA THR A 186 2.92 -3.04 17.26
C THR A 186 1.93 -2.41 16.27
N PRO A 187 1.08 -3.21 15.58
CA PRO A 187 0.08 -2.68 14.68
C PRO A 187 -0.88 -1.72 15.40
N LYS A 188 -1.18 -0.58 14.75
CA LYS A 188 -2.09 0.45 15.26
C LYS A 188 -3.18 0.72 14.23
N GLY A 189 -4.41 0.86 14.67
CA GLY A 189 -5.53 1.24 13.81
C GLY A 189 -5.42 2.71 13.39
N VAL A 190 -5.26 2.94 12.10
CA VAL A 190 -5.16 4.29 11.50
C VAL A 190 -6.56 4.78 11.18
N MET A 191 -7.02 5.82 11.84
CA MET A 191 -8.36 6.38 11.63
C MET A 191 -8.40 7.28 10.39
N LEU A 192 -8.90 6.76 9.28
CA LEU A 192 -9.08 7.50 8.04
C LEU A 192 -10.54 7.94 7.90
N THR A 193 -10.78 9.25 7.89
CA THR A 193 -12.12 9.81 7.73
C THR A 193 -12.58 9.71 6.28
N HIS A 194 -13.87 9.85 6.05
CA HIS A 194 -14.40 9.96 4.69
C HIS A 194 -13.73 11.09 3.93
N ARG A 195 -13.62 12.28 4.55
CA ARG A 195 -12.99 13.46 3.94
C ARG A 195 -11.53 13.22 3.57
N SER A 196 -10.72 12.61 4.46
CA SER A 196 -9.29 12.41 4.19
C SER A 196 -9.08 11.51 2.98
N ILE A 197 -9.85 10.40 2.88
CA ILE A 197 -9.75 9.50 1.73
C ILE A 197 -10.27 10.19 0.46
N VAL A 198 -11.48 10.76 0.49
CA VAL A 198 -12.10 11.37 -0.69
C VAL A 198 -11.28 12.54 -1.23
N THR A 199 -10.71 13.37 -0.34
CA THR A 199 -9.81 14.44 -0.77
C THR A 199 -8.58 13.89 -1.47
N ASN A 200 -7.98 12.79 -0.97
CA ASN A 200 -6.82 12.18 -1.63
C ASN A 200 -7.17 11.62 -3.02
N LEU A 201 -8.40 11.11 -3.23
CA LEU A 201 -8.84 10.72 -4.57
C LEU A 201 -8.83 11.91 -5.54
N GLU A 202 -9.30 13.09 -5.09
CA GLU A 202 -9.30 14.30 -5.92
C GLU A 202 -7.87 14.81 -6.19
N GLN A 203 -7.00 14.77 -5.17
CA GLN A 203 -5.59 15.17 -5.29
C GLN A 203 -4.83 14.34 -6.33
N LEU A 204 -5.18 13.05 -6.49
CA LEU A 204 -4.52 12.14 -7.45
C LEU A 204 -4.96 12.37 -8.91
N ARG A 205 -6.16 12.89 -9.16
CA ARG A 205 -6.73 13.03 -10.52
C ARG A 205 -5.87 13.82 -11.52
N PRO A 206 -5.24 14.95 -11.16
CA PRO A 206 -4.38 15.69 -12.09
C PRO A 206 -3.13 14.92 -12.52
N PHE A 207 -2.69 13.95 -11.72
CA PHE A 207 -1.46 13.19 -11.93
C PHE A 207 -1.68 11.94 -12.76
N ILE A 208 -2.84 11.32 -12.59
CA ILE A 208 -3.19 10.04 -13.21
C ILE A 208 -4.59 10.19 -13.81
N PRO A 209 -4.69 10.81 -14.99
CA PRO A 209 -5.95 10.91 -15.69
C PRO A 209 -6.43 9.51 -16.09
N MET A 210 -7.55 9.09 -15.51
CA MET A 210 -8.17 7.79 -15.69
C MET A 210 -9.66 8.01 -15.98
N GLY A 211 -10.27 7.15 -16.79
CA GLY A 211 -11.68 7.30 -17.17
C GLY A 211 -12.32 6.02 -17.69
N GLU A 212 -13.49 6.18 -18.27
CA GLU A 212 -14.19 5.10 -18.97
C GLU A 212 -13.32 4.54 -20.09
N GLY A 213 -13.31 3.22 -20.21
CA GLY A 213 -12.45 2.52 -21.18
C GLY A 213 -11.10 2.08 -20.60
N ASP A 214 -10.62 2.69 -19.53
CA ASP A 214 -9.44 2.20 -18.84
C ASP A 214 -9.72 0.89 -18.09
N ARG A 215 -8.72 0.02 -18.06
CA ARG A 215 -8.77 -1.27 -17.37
C ARG A 215 -7.58 -1.41 -16.47
N ILE A 216 -7.84 -1.56 -15.18
CA ILE A 216 -6.84 -1.62 -14.12
C ILE A 216 -6.79 -3.03 -13.55
N LEU A 217 -5.59 -3.59 -13.40
CA LEU A 217 -5.40 -4.90 -12.79
C LEU A 217 -5.13 -4.77 -11.29
N ALA A 218 -6.09 -5.20 -10.49
CA ALA A 218 -6.00 -5.17 -9.03
C ALA A 218 -5.37 -6.46 -8.49
N VAL A 219 -4.07 -6.45 -8.31
CA VAL A 219 -3.26 -7.54 -7.75
C VAL A 219 -2.74 -7.22 -6.35
N LEU A 220 -2.47 -5.95 -6.06
CA LEU A 220 -2.13 -5.54 -4.69
C LEU A 220 -3.37 -5.56 -3.81
N PRO A 221 -3.20 -5.91 -2.52
CA PRO A 221 -4.34 -6.18 -1.64
C PRO A 221 -5.22 -4.96 -1.37
N PHE A 222 -6.54 -5.09 -1.48
CA PHE A 222 -7.50 -4.07 -1.10
C PHE A 222 -7.52 -3.79 0.42
N PHE A 223 -7.08 -4.74 1.25
CA PHE A 223 -6.97 -4.50 2.67
C PHE A 223 -5.85 -3.51 3.03
N HIS A 224 -4.90 -3.27 2.14
CA HIS A 224 -3.85 -2.27 2.29
C HIS A 224 -4.27 -0.96 1.61
N ILE A 225 -3.96 0.18 2.23
CA ILE A 225 -4.42 1.50 1.77
C ILE A 225 -4.02 1.82 0.31
N TYR A 226 -2.89 1.33 -0.17
CA TYR A 226 -2.49 1.50 -1.57
C TYR A 226 -3.46 0.79 -2.51
N GLY A 227 -3.79 -0.48 -2.24
CA GLY A 227 -4.78 -1.23 -3.01
C GLY A 227 -6.19 -0.63 -2.88
N LEU A 228 -6.58 -0.26 -1.66
CA LEU A 228 -7.88 0.37 -1.39
C LEU A 228 -8.06 1.67 -2.19
N THR A 229 -7.01 2.51 -2.25
CA THR A 229 -7.10 3.80 -2.94
C THR A 229 -6.84 3.67 -4.44
N ALA A 230 -5.67 3.18 -4.85
CA ALA A 230 -5.25 3.23 -6.25
C ALA A 230 -5.89 2.15 -7.13
N LEU A 231 -6.28 1.00 -6.56
CA LEU A 231 -6.80 -0.14 -7.31
C LEU A 231 -8.32 -0.33 -7.14
N MET A 232 -8.93 0.27 -6.12
CA MET A 232 -10.36 0.17 -5.88
C MET A 232 -11.06 1.53 -6.01
N ASN A 233 -10.74 2.50 -5.13
CA ASN A 233 -11.49 3.76 -5.07
C ASN A 233 -11.29 4.65 -6.30
N VAL A 234 -10.05 4.88 -6.75
CA VAL A 234 -9.75 5.77 -7.89
C VAL A 234 -10.38 5.23 -9.18
N PRO A 235 -10.12 3.98 -9.62
CA PRO A 235 -10.69 3.47 -10.86
C PRO A 235 -12.22 3.45 -10.84
N LEU A 236 -12.84 2.99 -9.74
CA LEU A 236 -14.30 2.93 -9.65
C LEU A 236 -14.94 4.32 -9.66
N ARG A 237 -14.30 5.34 -9.06
CA ARG A 237 -14.77 6.73 -9.15
C ARG A 237 -14.69 7.28 -10.58
N CYS A 238 -13.71 6.85 -11.35
CA CYS A 238 -13.46 7.33 -12.71
C CYS A 238 -14.25 6.59 -13.80
N GLY A 239 -15.01 5.56 -13.46
CA GLY A 239 -15.77 4.77 -14.45
C GLY A 239 -14.93 3.68 -15.14
N SER A 240 -13.72 3.40 -14.65
CA SER A 240 -12.83 2.38 -15.21
C SER A 240 -13.24 0.97 -14.81
N THR A 241 -12.81 -0.04 -15.58
CA THR A 241 -12.99 -1.45 -15.22
C THR A 241 -11.83 -1.95 -14.36
N VAL A 242 -12.12 -2.56 -13.24
CA VAL A 242 -11.11 -3.20 -12.37
C VAL A 242 -11.15 -4.71 -12.56
N VAL A 243 -10.07 -5.28 -13.05
CA VAL A 243 -9.87 -6.75 -13.11
C VAL A 243 -9.19 -7.19 -11.82
N VAL A 244 -9.81 -8.10 -11.10
CA VAL A 244 -9.44 -8.46 -9.72
C VAL A 244 -8.75 -9.82 -9.69
N LEU A 245 -7.52 -9.86 -9.17
CA LEU A 245 -6.83 -11.10 -8.84
C LEU A 245 -6.70 -11.23 -7.32
N PRO A 246 -7.01 -12.40 -6.73
CA PRO A 246 -6.99 -12.61 -5.28
C PRO A 246 -5.58 -12.59 -4.68
N ARG A 247 -4.58 -12.88 -5.50
CA ARG A 247 -3.15 -12.89 -5.14
C ARG A 247 -2.29 -12.71 -6.38
N PHE A 248 -1.03 -12.37 -6.17
CA PHE A 248 -0.04 -12.36 -7.26
C PHE A 248 0.39 -13.79 -7.61
N ASP A 249 0.24 -14.13 -8.87
CA ASP A 249 0.85 -15.26 -9.56
C ASP A 249 1.27 -14.73 -10.92
N LEU A 250 2.53 -14.86 -11.30
CA LEU A 250 3.07 -14.19 -12.48
C LEU A 250 2.37 -14.63 -13.78
N ALA A 251 2.08 -15.93 -13.93
CA ALA A 251 1.42 -16.42 -15.15
C ALA A 251 -0.02 -15.89 -15.25
N GLN A 252 -0.80 -15.96 -14.17
CA GLN A 252 -2.16 -15.41 -14.12
C GLN A 252 -2.16 -13.89 -14.31
N PHE A 253 -1.17 -13.20 -13.75
CA PHE A 253 -1.02 -11.75 -13.90
C PHE A 253 -0.79 -11.35 -15.36
N LEU A 254 0.12 -12.04 -16.06
CA LEU A 254 0.42 -11.78 -17.47
C LEU A 254 -0.75 -12.16 -18.38
N GLU A 255 -1.41 -13.29 -18.10
CA GLU A 255 -2.61 -13.73 -18.80
C GLU A 255 -3.76 -12.72 -18.65
N ALA A 256 -3.96 -12.19 -17.43
CA ALA A 256 -4.98 -11.16 -17.18
C ALA A 256 -4.70 -9.87 -17.95
N ILE A 257 -3.44 -9.43 -18.06
CA ILE A 257 -3.07 -8.25 -18.87
C ILE A 257 -3.45 -8.47 -20.33
N GLN A 258 -3.07 -9.61 -20.91
CA GLN A 258 -3.35 -9.95 -22.29
C GLN A 258 -4.86 -10.09 -22.56
N THR A 259 -5.54 -10.92 -21.75
CA THR A 259 -6.95 -11.29 -21.95
C THR A 259 -7.88 -10.10 -21.77
N HIS A 260 -7.64 -9.31 -20.73
CA HIS A 260 -8.51 -8.17 -20.41
C HIS A 260 -8.01 -6.86 -20.99
N ARG A 261 -6.90 -6.84 -21.75
CA ARG A 261 -6.34 -5.63 -22.35
C ARG A 261 -6.13 -4.52 -21.32
N ILE A 262 -5.42 -4.84 -20.26
CA ILE A 262 -5.13 -3.90 -19.17
C ILE A 262 -4.38 -2.68 -19.69
N SER A 263 -4.86 -1.47 -19.35
CA SER A 263 -4.22 -0.20 -19.75
C SER A 263 -3.26 0.35 -18.69
N GLY A 264 -3.53 0.14 -17.42
CA GLY A 264 -2.73 0.68 -16.32
C GLY A 264 -2.40 -0.34 -15.24
N LEU A 265 -1.17 -0.29 -14.75
CA LEU A 265 -0.68 -1.12 -13.64
C LEU A 265 -0.26 -0.25 -12.45
N TYR A 266 -0.70 -0.65 -11.26
CA TYR A 266 -0.23 -0.15 -9.98
C TYR A 266 0.37 -1.32 -9.21
N VAL A 267 1.69 -1.29 -9.06
CA VAL A 267 2.46 -2.44 -8.58
C VAL A 267 3.46 -2.04 -7.49
N ALA A 268 4.10 -3.02 -6.90
CA ALA A 268 5.24 -2.83 -6.02
C ALA A 268 6.54 -3.25 -6.73
N PRO A 269 7.72 -2.81 -6.29
CA PRO A 269 9.00 -3.09 -6.92
C PRO A 269 9.28 -4.56 -7.27
N PRO A 270 8.90 -5.58 -6.47
CA PRO A 270 9.07 -6.98 -6.86
C PRO A 270 8.35 -7.38 -8.15
N ILE A 271 7.20 -6.76 -8.44
CA ILE A 271 6.48 -7.01 -9.69
C ILE A 271 7.20 -6.33 -10.87
N VAL A 272 7.73 -5.11 -10.66
CA VAL A 272 8.57 -4.43 -11.66
C VAL A 272 9.80 -5.27 -11.99
N LEU A 273 10.45 -5.86 -10.98
CA LEU A 273 11.58 -6.77 -11.14
C LEU A 273 11.21 -7.99 -11.99
N ALA A 274 10.08 -8.63 -11.68
CA ALA A 274 9.59 -9.76 -12.47
C ALA A 274 9.31 -9.36 -13.93
N LEU A 275 8.65 -8.23 -14.15
CA LEU A 275 8.38 -7.69 -15.49
C LEU A 275 9.66 -7.36 -16.26
N ALA A 276 10.69 -6.85 -15.58
CA ALA A 276 11.99 -6.52 -16.20
C ALA A 276 12.82 -7.75 -16.56
N LYS A 277 12.82 -8.80 -15.69
CA LYS A 277 13.82 -9.88 -15.80
C LYS A 277 13.24 -11.26 -16.13
N HIS A 278 12.00 -11.59 -15.74
CA HIS A 278 11.49 -12.96 -15.84
C HIS A 278 11.23 -13.39 -17.30
N PRO A 279 11.73 -14.56 -17.77
CA PRO A 279 11.57 -15.00 -19.16
C PRO A 279 10.12 -15.09 -19.64
N LEU A 280 9.21 -15.57 -18.78
CA LEU A 280 7.78 -15.75 -19.06
C LEU A 280 7.10 -14.49 -19.62
N VAL A 281 7.58 -13.30 -19.29
CA VAL A 281 7.02 -12.01 -19.75
C VAL A 281 7.02 -11.92 -21.28
N GLY A 282 8.01 -12.53 -21.95
CA GLY A 282 8.09 -12.53 -23.42
C GLY A 282 7.10 -13.45 -24.14
N GLU A 283 6.33 -14.26 -23.39
CA GLU A 283 5.36 -15.21 -23.94
C GLU A 283 3.95 -14.60 -24.05
N TYR A 284 3.72 -13.40 -23.51
CA TYR A 284 2.40 -12.74 -23.45
C TYR A 284 2.38 -11.41 -24.22
N ASP A 285 1.22 -11.08 -24.78
CA ASP A 285 0.98 -9.76 -25.38
C ASP A 285 0.62 -8.72 -24.31
N LEU A 286 1.58 -7.87 -23.98
CA LEU A 286 1.42 -6.78 -23.02
C LEU A 286 1.23 -5.41 -23.70
N SER A 287 1.01 -5.36 -25.00
CA SER A 287 0.94 -4.14 -25.82
C SER A 287 -0.23 -3.20 -25.46
N SER A 288 -1.16 -3.65 -24.62
CA SER A 288 -2.25 -2.81 -24.12
C SER A 288 -1.83 -1.86 -23.00
N LEU A 289 -0.68 -2.12 -22.35
CA LEU A 289 -0.18 -1.29 -21.26
C LEU A 289 0.21 0.10 -21.75
N GLN A 290 -0.32 1.10 -21.09
CA GLN A 290 -0.05 2.52 -21.36
C GLN A 290 0.85 3.13 -20.30
N TYR A 291 0.75 2.67 -19.05
CA TYR A 291 1.58 3.15 -17.95
C TYR A 291 1.71 2.12 -16.82
N ILE A 292 2.77 2.28 -16.05
CA ILE A 292 3.03 1.51 -14.82
C ILE A 292 3.39 2.50 -13.72
N VAL A 293 2.73 2.38 -12.57
CA VAL A 293 3.02 3.13 -11.34
C VAL A 293 3.51 2.17 -10.28
N SER A 294 4.69 2.43 -9.71
CA SER A 294 5.27 1.67 -8.61
C SER A 294 5.27 2.48 -7.33
N ALA A 295 4.86 1.87 -6.22
CA ALA A 295 4.87 2.49 -4.90
C ALA A 295 5.06 1.45 -3.78
N ALA A 296 4.89 1.86 -2.53
CA ALA A 296 5.00 1.08 -1.29
C ALA A 296 6.43 0.72 -0.86
N ALA A 297 7.41 0.74 -1.74
CA ALA A 297 8.83 0.56 -1.45
C ALA A 297 9.68 1.32 -2.47
N PRO A 298 10.95 1.63 -2.17
CA PRO A 298 11.86 2.25 -3.13
C PRO A 298 12.03 1.38 -4.39
N LEU A 299 12.04 2.03 -5.55
CA LEU A 299 12.33 1.40 -6.84
C LEU A 299 13.61 2.01 -7.42
N ASP A 300 14.55 1.14 -7.74
CA ASP A 300 15.79 1.54 -8.41
C ASP A 300 15.52 2.10 -9.82
N ALA A 301 16.26 3.14 -10.20
CA ALA A 301 16.07 3.83 -11.48
C ALA A 301 16.46 2.94 -12.68
N GLU A 302 17.53 2.16 -12.58
CA GLU A 302 17.98 1.27 -13.66
C GLU A 302 16.97 0.14 -13.87
N LEU A 303 16.42 -0.40 -12.78
CA LEU A 303 15.36 -1.41 -12.84
C LEU A 303 14.09 -0.86 -13.48
N ALA A 304 13.70 0.37 -13.14
CA ALA A 304 12.55 1.05 -13.74
C ALA A 304 12.74 1.24 -15.25
N GLU A 305 13.91 1.69 -15.67
CA GLU A 305 14.28 1.88 -17.08
C GLU A 305 14.30 0.54 -17.83
N ALA A 306 14.92 -0.50 -17.27
CA ALA A 306 14.96 -1.83 -17.87
C ALA A 306 13.56 -2.42 -18.09
N CYS A 307 12.63 -2.22 -17.12
CA CYS A 307 11.25 -2.63 -17.24
C CYS A 307 10.55 -1.89 -18.39
N SER A 308 10.67 -0.56 -18.44
CA SER A 308 10.07 0.27 -19.48
C SER A 308 10.57 -0.08 -20.87
N ALA A 309 11.89 -0.22 -21.02
CA ALA A 309 12.53 -0.58 -22.30
C ALA A 309 12.08 -1.96 -22.79
N ARG A 310 12.03 -2.95 -21.90
CA ARG A 310 11.60 -4.31 -22.24
C ARG A 310 10.15 -4.38 -22.71
N LEU A 311 9.25 -3.65 -22.04
CA LEU A 311 7.81 -3.68 -22.32
C LEU A 311 7.41 -2.70 -23.43
N GLY A 312 8.28 -1.78 -23.82
CA GLY A 312 7.96 -0.71 -24.78
C GLY A 312 6.92 0.29 -24.24
N VAL A 313 6.87 0.48 -22.91
CA VAL A 313 5.96 1.42 -22.25
C VAL A 313 6.70 2.70 -21.84
N PRO A 314 5.97 3.81 -21.57
CA PRO A 314 6.57 5.00 -20.96
C PRO A 314 7.33 4.68 -19.67
N PRO A 315 8.25 5.55 -19.21
CA PRO A 315 9.00 5.33 -17.98
C PRO A 315 8.09 4.94 -16.82
N VAL A 316 8.48 3.90 -16.05
CA VAL A 316 7.74 3.51 -14.84
C VAL A 316 7.67 4.71 -13.90
N ARG A 317 6.47 5.09 -13.50
CA ARG A 317 6.21 6.18 -12.56
C ARG A 317 6.37 5.68 -11.14
N GLN A 318 6.79 6.56 -10.25
CA GLN A 318 6.79 6.26 -8.82
C GLN A 318 5.79 7.15 -8.10
N ALA A 319 5.32 6.67 -6.95
CA ALA A 319 4.49 7.41 -6.02
C ALA A 319 4.95 7.17 -4.59
N TYR A 320 4.77 8.19 -3.74
CA TYR A 320 5.12 8.12 -2.32
C TYR A 320 3.92 8.46 -1.45
N GLY A 321 3.85 7.76 -0.33
CA GLY A 321 2.84 7.94 0.68
C GLY A 321 2.87 6.86 1.75
N MET A 322 1.95 6.95 2.70
CA MET A 322 1.82 6.03 3.82
C MET A 322 0.36 5.93 4.27
N THR A 323 0.06 4.93 5.07
CA THR A 323 -1.32 4.70 5.54
C THR A 323 -1.91 5.93 6.23
N GLU A 324 -1.12 6.61 7.02
CA GLU A 324 -1.46 7.80 7.79
C GLU A 324 -1.76 9.05 6.93
N LEU A 325 -1.54 8.94 5.60
CA LEU A 325 -1.73 10.02 4.60
C LEU A 325 -2.74 9.68 3.49
N SER A 326 -3.53 8.61 3.61
CA SER A 326 -4.74 8.21 2.83
C SER A 326 -4.60 7.74 1.36
N PRO A 327 -3.49 7.30 0.76
CA PRO A 327 -2.11 7.28 1.24
C PRO A 327 -1.21 8.35 0.60
N GLY A 328 -1.60 8.94 -0.55
CA GLY A 328 -0.69 9.62 -1.47
C GLY A 328 -0.29 11.02 -1.04
N THR A 329 0.97 11.37 -1.25
CA THR A 329 1.47 12.74 -1.10
C THR A 329 2.26 13.22 -2.30
N HIS A 330 2.95 12.30 -2.99
CA HIS A 330 3.71 12.58 -4.20
C HIS A 330 3.44 11.52 -5.27
N VAL A 331 3.38 11.96 -6.51
CA VAL A 331 3.23 11.09 -7.68
C VAL A 331 4.02 11.71 -8.84
N VAL A 332 4.69 10.88 -9.62
CA VAL A 332 5.24 11.30 -10.92
C VAL A 332 4.09 11.43 -11.92
N PRO A 333 3.76 12.64 -12.40
CA PRO A 333 2.61 12.85 -13.29
C PRO A 333 2.76 12.09 -14.60
N LEU A 334 1.69 11.48 -15.09
CA LEU A 334 1.70 10.79 -16.40
C LEU A 334 1.93 11.76 -17.57
N SER A 335 1.63 13.05 -17.40
CA SER A 335 1.85 14.10 -18.40
C SER A 335 3.32 14.45 -18.61
N VAL A 336 4.23 14.07 -17.69
CA VAL A 336 5.65 14.32 -17.82
C VAL A 336 6.29 13.16 -18.58
N GLU A 337 6.76 13.39 -19.80
CA GLU A 337 7.33 12.35 -20.67
C GLU A 337 8.61 11.74 -20.09
N GLN A 338 9.51 12.60 -19.62
CA GLN A 338 10.83 12.22 -19.10
C GLN A 338 11.01 12.77 -17.67
N PRO A 339 10.50 12.07 -16.64
CA PRO A 339 10.74 12.48 -15.25
C PRO A 339 12.19 12.22 -14.85
N PRO A 340 12.73 12.98 -13.89
CA PRO A 340 14.06 12.72 -13.34
C PRO A 340 14.14 11.28 -12.77
N PRO A 341 15.23 10.55 -13.04
CA PRO A 341 15.39 9.19 -12.54
C PRO A 341 15.35 9.12 -11.00
N GLY A 342 14.67 8.10 -10.45
CA GLY A 342 14.63 7.83 -9.01
C GLY A 342 13.70 8.76 -8.20
N THR A 343 13.08 9.77 -8.82
CA THR A 343 12.10 10.61 -8.11
C THR A 343 10.82 9.85 -7.80
N VAL A 344 10.19 10.18 -6.67
CA VAL A 344 8.84 9.72 -6.32
C VAL A 344 7.76 10.74 -6.72
N GLY A 345 8.14 11.81 -7.40
CA GLY A 345 7.22 12.75 -8.04
C GLY A 345 7.10 14.11 -7.38
N LYS A 346 6.01 14.76 -7.72
CA LYS A 346 5.62 16.10 -7.29
C LYS A 346 4.59 16.05 -6.19
N LEU A 347 4.60 17.05 -5.33
CA LEU A 347 3.67 17.20 -4.23
C LEU A 347 2.23 17.38 -4.73
N LEU A 348 1.30 16.63 -4.15
CA LEU A 348 -0.13 16.68 -4.51
C LEU A 348 -0.78 18.02 -4.09
N PRO A 349 -1.86 18.46 -4.77
CA PRO A 349 -2.63 19.65 -4.39
C PRO A 349 -3.00 19.69 -2.90
N ASN A 350 -3.18 20.89 -2.35
CA ASN A 350 -3.56 21.12 -0.94
C ASN A 350 -2.58 20.52 0.09
N THR A 351 -1.40 20.07 -0.33
CA THR A 351 -0.42 19.44 0.55
C THR A 351 0.77 20.37 0.74
N GLU A 352 1.29 20.43 1.94
CA GLU A 352 2.51 21.12 2.30
C GLU A 352 3.55 20.12 2.77
N MET A 353 4.82 20.40 2.48
CA MET A 353 5.96 19.58 2.87
C MET A 353 7.07 20.45 3.48
N ARG A 354 7.78 19.89 4.46
CA ARG A 354 9.06 20.36 4.97
C ARG A 354 10.06 19.23 4.93
N ILE A 355 11.32 19.55 4.74
CA ILE A 355 12.43 18.63 4.97
C ILE A 355 13.22 19.22 6.15
N VAL A 356 13.30 18.48 7.26
CA VAL A 356 13.96 18.94 8.48
C VAL A 356 15.25 18.18 8.75
N SER A 357 16.21 18.85 9.34
CA SER A 357 17.52 18.27 9.65
C SER A 357 17.39 17.07 10.59
N LEU A 358 18.11 15.99 10.29
CA LEU A 358 18.19 14.80 11.14
C LEU A 358 18.97 15.03 12.45
N GLU A 359 19.79 16.10 12.50
CA GLU A 359 20.56 16.49 13.69
C GLU A 359 19.79 17.48 14.57
N ASP A 360 19.03 18.40 13.94
CA ASP A 360 18.25 19.43 14.62
C ASP A 360 16.86 19.54 13.97
N PRO A 361 15.85 18.78 14.42
CA PRO A 361 14.51 18.76 13.82
C PRO A 361 13.78 20.11 13.83
N ALA A 362 14.27 21.10 14.58
CA ALA A 362 13.72 22.45 14.55
C ALA A 362 14.11 23.23 13.28
N LYS A 363 15.13 22.77 12.55
CA LYS A 363 15.67 23.44 11.37
C LYS A 363 15.29 22.72 10.09
N ASP A 364 14.81 23.49 9.12
CA ASP A 364 14.65 23.01 7.76
C ASP A 364 16.02 22.86 7.07
N THR A 365 16.11 21.91 6.13
CA THR A 365 17.28 21.75 5.26
C THR A 365 17.18 22.66 4.03
N GLU A 366 18.30 22.90 3.37
CA GLU A 366 18.33 23.49 2.03
C GLU A 366 17.92 22.45 0.96
N PRO A 367 17.41 22.88 -0.21
CA PRO A 367 17.14 21.98 -1.33
C PRO A 367 18.36 21.12 -1.67
N GLY A 368 18.12 19.84 -1.97
CA GLY A 368 19.16 18.85 -2.27
C GLY A 368 19.83 18.22 -1.04
N VAL A 369 19.53 18.67 0.17
CA VAL A 369 20.07 18.10 1.42
C VAL A 369 19.06 17.13 2.03
N ASP A 370 19.56 15.95 2.44
CA ASP A 370 18.75 14.92 3.06
C ASP A 370 18.24 15.33 4.45
N GLY A 371 16.98 15.07 4.74
CA GLY A 371 16.34 15.32 6.02
C GLY A 371 15.07 14.51 6.20
N GLU A 372 14.45 14.58 7.38
CA GLU A 372 13.14 13.94 7.60
C GLU A 372 12.05 14.69 6.83
N ILE A 373 11.21 13.93 6.13
CA ILE A 373 10.06 14.45 5.39
C ILE A 373 8.91 14.66 6.37
N LEU A 374 8.41 15.90 6.44
CA LEU A 374 7.20 16.26 7.17
C LEU A 374 6.11 16.66 6.19
N ILE A 375 4.89 16.16 6.41
CA ILE A 375 3.74 16.40 5.54
C ILE A 375 2.59 17.01 6.34
N ARG A 376 1.90 18.00 5.73
CA ARG A 376 0.65 18.55 6.24
C ARG A 376 -0.36 18.67 5.10
N GLY A 377 -1.62 18.31 5.35
CA GLY A 377 -2.67 18.42 4.35
C GLY A 377 -3.99 17.75 4.76
N PRO A 378 -5.05 17.93 3.98
CA PRO A 378 -6.39 17.43 4.31
C PRO A 378 -6.51 15.90 4.23
N GLN A 379 -5.55 15.21 3.64
CA GLN A 379 -5.48 13.75 3.54
C GLN A 379 -4.88 13.07 4.77
N VAL A 380 -4.41 13.85 5.76
CA VAL A 380 -3.84 13.32 7.01
C VAL A 380 -4.90 12.56 7.79
N MET A 381 -4.52 11.46 8.41
CA MET A 381 -5.36 10.66 9.31
C MET A 381 -5.90 11.51 10.49
N LYS A 382 -7.02 11.08 11.06
CA LYS A 382 -7.54 11.65 12.31
C LYS A 382 -6.63 11.33 13.52
N GLY A 383 -5.88 10.25 13.45
CA GLY A 383 -4.98 9.75 14.49
C GLY A 383 -5.00 8.23 14.58
N TYR A 384 -4.31 7.70 15.58
CA TYR A 384 -4.34 6.26 15.91
C TYR A 384 -5.45 5.97 16.92
N LEU A 385 -6.25 4.95 16.65
CA LEU A 385 -7.38 4.54 17.49
C LEU A 385 -6.92 4.22 18.93
N GLY A 386 -7.47 4.95 19.90
CA GLY A 386 -7.17 4.74 21.32
C GLY A 386 -5.72 4.98 21.73
N ARG A 387 -4.92 5.66 20.91
CA ARG A 387 -3.48 5.89 21.13
C ARG A 387 -3.15 7.38 20.97
N ALA A 388 -3.58 8.20 21.94
CA ALA A 388 -3.36 9.65 21.89
C ALA A 388 -1.85 10.01 21.92
N ASP A 389 -1.07 9.29 22.71
CA ASP A 389 0.40 9.43 22.80
C ASP A 389 1.10 9.14 21.47
N ALA A 390 0.72 8.06 20.79
CA ALA A 390 1.26 7.72 19.49
C ALA A 390 0.82 8.71 18.40
N THR A 391 -0.40 9.26 18.52
CA THR A 391 -0.90 10.29 17.62
C THR A 391 -0.10 11.59 17.78
N ALA A 392 0.11 12.04 19.01
CA ALA A 392 0.92 13.24 19.31
C ALA A 392 2.40 13.09 18.92
N ALA A 393 2.94 11.86 18.97
CA ALA A 393 4.29 11.58 18.47
C ALA A 393 4.40 11.55 16.94
N MET A 394 3.27 11.39 16.23
CA MET A 394 3.21 11.32 14.77
C MET A 394 2.78 12.63 14.13
N ILE A 395 1.87 13.36 14.78
CA ILE A 395 1.31 14.62 14.31
C ILE A 395 1.62 15.66 15.37
N ASP A 396 2.43 16.66 15.05
CA ASP A 396 2.80 17.71 15.96
C ASP A 396 1.65 18.74 16.17
N GLU A 397 1.86 19.71 17.06
CA GLU A 397 0.86 20.74 17.42
C GLU A 397 0.51 21.66 16.23
N ASP A 398 1.39 21.79 15.23
CA ASP A 398 1.18 22.56 14.01
C ASP A 398 0.54 21.72 12.87
N GLY A 399 0.24 20.45 13.13
CA GLY A 399 -0.40 19.51 12.20
C GLY A 399 0.55 18.85 11.20
N TRP A 400 1.86 18.91 11.43
CA TRP A 400 2.84 18.20 10.61
C TRP A 400 2.94 16.73 11.01
N VAL A 401 2.84 15.86 10.02
CA VAL A 401 3.08 14.43 10.17
C VAL A 401 4.57 14.16 10.02
N HIS A 402 5.18 13.62 11.06
CA HIS A 402 6.54 13.09 11.06
C HIS A 402 6.54 11.72 10.38
N THR A 403 6.91 11.68 9.10
CA THR A 403 6.81 10.42 8.32
C THR A 403 7.80 9.36 8.77
N GLY A 404 8.89 9.78 9.40
CA GLY A 404 10.03 8.91 9.71
C GLY A 404 10.78 8.46 8.46
N ASP A 405 10.50 9.03 7.30
CA ASP A 405 11.21 8.78 6.05
C ASP A 405 12.18 9.93 5.77
N VAL A 406 13.36 9.59 5.26
CA VAL A 406 14.41 10.54 4.86
C VAL A 406 14.31 10.79 3.37
N GLY A 407 14.38 12.06 3.00
CA GLY A 407 14.39 12.45 1.59
C GLY A 407 14.98 13.81 1.39
N ARG A 408 15.08 14.19 0.12
CA ARG A 408 15.47 15.53 -0.33
C ARG A 408 14.58 15.97 -1.48
N VAL A 409 14.41 17.26 -1.61
CA VAL A 409 13.73 17.88 -2.75
C VAL A 409 14.76 18.65 -3.55
N ASP A 410 14.70 18.57 -4.88
CA ASP A 410 15.56 19.36 -5.75
C ASP A 410 14.98 20.77 -5.98
N GLU A 411 15.72 21.59 -6.74
CA GLU A 411 15.32 22.98 -7.06
C GLU A 411 14.03 23.06 -7.87
N ASP A 412 13.71 22.01 -8.62
CA ASP A 412 12.48 21.90 -9.42
C ASP A 412 11.31 21.32 -8.63
N GLY A 413 11.49 20.96 -7.35
CA GLY A 413 10.45 20.42 -6.47
C GLY A 413 10.15 18.94 -6.65
N TRP A 414 11.08 18.15 -7.21
CA TRP A 414 10.97 16.69 -7.25
C TRP A 414 11.47 16.08 -5.95
N LEU A 415 10.67 15.20 -5.36
CA LEU A 415 11.05 14.49 -4.13
C LEU A 415 11.81 13.20 -4.46
N TYR A 416 12.86 12.95 -3.69
CA TYR A 416 13.62 11.70 -3.68
C TYR A 416 13.59 11.13 -2.27
N VAL A 417 13.07 9.92 -2.10
CA VAL A 417 13.07 9.22 -0.81
C VAL A 417 14.34 8.37 -0.74
N VAL A 418 15.12 8.59 0.30
CA VAL A 418 16.42 7.94 0.50
C VAL A 418 16.26 6.65 1.30
N ASP A 419 15.65 6.72 2.51
CA ASP A 419 15.38 5.58 3.38
C ASP A 419 14.49 6.01 4.56
N ARG A 420 14.40 5.17 5.59
CA ARG A 420 13.76 5.50 6.85
C ARG A 420 14.77 5.93 7.89
N VAL A 421 14.44 6.95 8.69
CA VAL A 421 15.29 7.45 9.79
C VAL A 421 15.80 6.32 10.67
N LYS A 422 14.94 5.32 10.99
CA LYS A 422 15.29 4.16 11.85
C LYS A 422 16.09 3.07 11.16
N GLU A 423 16.03 3.02 9.83
CA GLU A 423 16.71 1.99 9.05
C GLU A 423 18.12 2.44 8.67
N LEU A 424 18.40 3.75 8.75
CA LEU A 424 19.74 4.28 8.50
C LEU A 424 20.78 3.64 9.42
N ILE A 425 21.80 3.07 8.82
CA ILE A 425 22.91 2.43 9.52
C ILE A 425 23.90 3.50 9.95
N LYS A 426 24.18 3.62 11.23
CA LYS A 426 25.07 4.64 11.81
C LYS A 426 26.50 4.13 11.90
N TYR A 427 27.23 4.18 10.80
CA TYR A 427 28.62 3.72 10.75
C TYR A 427 29.60 4.85 11.03
N LYS A 428 30.27 4.86 12.19
CA LYS A 428 31.33 5.85 12.56
C LYS A 428 30.94 7.29 12.32
N GLY A 429 29.70 7.65 12.65
CA GLY A 429 29.16 9.01 12.46
C GLY A 429 28.57 9.30 11.07
N TYR A 430 28.70 8.37 10.11
CA TYR A 430 28.04 8.47 8.81
C TYR A 430 26.72 7.73 8.82
N GLN A 431 25.76 8.22 8.05
CA GLN A 431 24.48 7.56 7.82
C GLN A 431 24.55 6.81 6.49
N VAL A 432 24.25 5.52 6.51
CA VAL A 432 24.22 4.66 5.32
C VAL A 432 22.80 4.17 5.12
N ALA A 433 22.23 4.48 3.97
CA ALA A 433 20.88 4.06 3.59
C ALA A 433 20.90 2.61 3.08
N PRO A 434 20.23 1.65 3.75
CA PRO A 434 20.08 0.30 3.24
C PRO A 434 19.54 0.23 1.82
N ALA A 435 18.54 1.06 1.49
CA ALA A 435 17.91 1.06 0.18
C ALA A 435 18.89 1.37 -0.97
N GLU A 436 19.88 2.24 -0.76
CA GLU A 436 20.92 2.53 -1.76
C GLU A 436 21.78 1.29 -2.04
N LEU A 437 22.13 0.54 -0.99
CA LEU A 437 22.91 -0.68 -1.13
C LEU A 437 22.10 -1.84 -1.72
N GLU A 438 20.82 -1.94 -1.38
CA GLU A 438 19.90 -2.91 -1.96
C GLU A 438 19.73 -2.66 -3.46
N ALA A 439 19.55 -1.42 -3.88
CA ALA A 439 19.47 -1.02 -5.28
C ALA A 439 20.74 -1.45 -6.04
N LEU A 440 21.93 -1.10 -5.52
CA LEU A 440 23.20 -1.48 -6.12
C LEU A 440 23.39 -2.99 -6.21
N LEU A 441 23.01 -3.75 -5.17
CA LEU A 441 23.11 -5.21 -5.16
C LEU A 441 22.24 -5.85 -6.25
N LEU A 442 21.06 -5.29 -6.52
CA LEU A 442 20.14 -5.78 -7.56
C LEU A 442 20.64 -5.52 -8.99
N THR A 443 21.65 -4.66 -9.19
CA THR A 443 22.30 -4.49 -10.50
C THR A 443 23.29 -5.62 -10.81
N HIS A 444 23.68 -6.44 -9.82
CA HIS A 444 24.51 -7.61 -10.06
C HIS A 444 23.71 -8.70 -10.79
N GLU A 445 24.23 -9.22 -11.90
CA GLU A 445 23.49 -10.15 -12.79
C GLU A 445 23.05 -11.45 -12.09
N GLU A 446 23.85 -11.93 -11.13
CA GLU A 446 23.64 -13.18 -10.40
C GLU A 446 22.88 -13.00 -9.08
N VAL A 447 22.45 -11.76 -8.72
CA VAL A 447 21.61 -11.48 -7.53
C VAL A 447 20.15 -11.32 -7.95
N ALA A 448 19.29 -12.19 -7.42
CA ALA A 448 17.86 -12.16 -7.70
C ALA A 448 17.08 -11.22 -6.76
N ASP A 449 17.48 -11.15 -5.49
CA ASP A 449 16.89 -10.25 -4.49
C ASP A 449 17.93 -9.92 -3.41
N ALA A 450 17.74 -8.78 -2.73
CA ALA A 450 18.64 -8.30 -1.70
C ALA A 450 17.91 -7.53 -0.61
N ALA A 451 18.41 -7.63 0.62
CA ALA A 451 18.03 -6.77 1.74
C ALA A 451 19.26 -6.41 2.56
N VAL A 452 19.31 -5.20 3.09
CA VAL A 452 20.43 -4.72 3.91
C VAL A 452 19.91 -4.27 5.27
N ILE A 453 20.62 -4.65 6.33
CA ILE A 453 20.37 -4.19 7.70
C ILE A 453 21.67 -3.74 8.38
N GLY A 454 21.54 -2.90 9.42
CA GLY A 454 22.64 -2.64 10.33
C GLY A 454 22.83 -3.79 11.32
N VAL A 455 24.07 -4.26 11.47
CA VAL A 455 24.47 -5.23 12.49
C VAL A 455 25.68 -4.70 13.25
N TYR A 456 25.91 -5.15 14.47
CA TYR A 456 27.07 -4.71 15.25
C TYR A 456 28.28 -5.62 15.01
N ASP A 457 29.43 -5.03 14.72
CA ASP A 457 30.71 -5.72 14.64
C ASP A 457 31.26 -6.05 16.05
N ALA A 458 32.45 -6.68 16.11
CA ALA A 458 33.09 -7.03 17.37
C ALA A 458 33.55 -5.81 18.19
N GLU A 459 33.70 -4.66 17.54
CA GLU A 459 34.13 -3.39 18.12
C GLU A 459 32.92 -2.54 18.57
N GLY A 460 31.68 -2.99 18.30
CA GLY A 460 30.46 -2.30 18.68
C GLY A 460 30.02 -1.21 17.65
N ASN A 461 30.63 -1.15 16.46
CA ASN A 461 30.16 -0.27 15.41
C ASN A 461 29.00 -0.93 14.66
N GLU A 462 28.02 -0.13 14.30
CA GLU A 462 26.97 -0.58 13.38
C GLU A 462 27.51 -0.64 11.94
N VAL A 463 27.41 -1.79 11.28
CA VAL A 463 27.96 -2.04 9.93
C VAL A 463 26.88 -2.61 9.01
N PRO A 464 26.90 -2.31 7.69
CA PRO A 464 25.97 -2.90 6.75
C PRO A 464 26.21 -4.42 6.55
N LYS A 465 25.14 -5.22 6.72
CA LYS A 465 25.07 -6.64 6.36
C LYS A 465 24.02 -6.83 5.27
N ALA A 466 24.41 -7.48 4.16
CA ALA A 466 23.52 -7.84 3.07
C ALA A 466 23.01 -9.27 3.24
N PHE A 467 21.71 -9.47 3.02
CA PHE A 467 21.06 -10.76 2.82
C PHE A 467 20.70 -10.87 1.34
N LEU A 468 21.14 -11.96 0.69
CA LEU A 468 21.15 -12.09 -0.77
C LEU A 468 20.39 -13.33 -1.19
N VAL A 469 19.65 -13.23 -2.29
CA VAL A 469 19.07 -14.38 -2.98
C VAL A 469 19.81 -14.56 -4.32
N ARG A 470 20.33 -15.76 -4.56
CA ARG A 470 21.01 -16.08 -5.82
C ARG A 470 20.04 -16.12 -6.99
N GLY A 471 20.47 -15.64 -8.14
CA GLY A 471 19.78 -15.85 -9.40
C GLY A 471 19.89 -17.30 -9.89
N PRO A 472 19.08 -17.71 -10.87
CA PRO A 472 19.17 -19.03 -11.47
C PRO A 472 20.57 -19.28 -12.08
N GLY A 473 21.22 -20.39 -11.68
CA GLY A 473 22.55 -20.75 -12.16
C GLY A 473 23.72 -20.05 -11.46
N ALA A 474 23.44 -19.30 -10.39
CA ALA A 474 24.42 -18.51 -9.63
C ALA A 474 24.92 -19.23 -8.36
N GLU A 475 24.94 -20.58 -8.34
CA GLU A 475 25.35 -21.35 -7.15
C GLU A 475 26.80 -21.10 -6.75
N ALA A 476 27.64 -20.68 -7.70
CA ALA A 476 29.05 -20.39 -7.47
C ALA A 476 29.33 -19.00 -6.90
N LEU A 477 28.35 -18.08 -6.96
CA LEU A 477 28.50 -16.72 -6.45
C LEU A 477 28.79 -16.73 -4.94
N THR A 478 29.88 -16.05 -4.53
CA THR A 478 30.33 -15.99 -3.14
C THR A 478 29.98 -14.66 -2.48
N GLU A 479 29.98 -14.65 -1.15
CA GLU A 479 29.75 -13.42 -0.36
C GLU A 479 30.86 -12.39 -0.60
N GLU A 480 32.12 -12.86 -0.73
CA GLU A 480 33.29 -12.02 -1.00
C GLU A 480 33.18 -11.30 -2.35
N GLU A 481 32.71 -11.99 -3.39
CA GLU A 481 32.53 -11.40 -4.73
C GLU A 481 31.48 -10.29 -4.70
N VAL A 482 30.33 -10.53 -4.01
CA VAL A 482 29.29 -9.51 -3.87
C VAL A 482 29.77 -8.32 -3.04
N MET A 483 30.49 -8.57 -1.92
CA MET A 483 31.06 -7.50 -1.11
C MET A 483 32.10 -6.69 -1.90
N ALA A 484 32.92 -7.33 -2.74
CA ALA A 484 33.87 -6.65 -3.61
C ALA A 484 33.16 -5.82 -4.66
N TYR A 485 32.10 -6.35 -5.29
CA TYR A 485 31.27 -5.64 -6.25
C TYR A 485 30.74 -4.33 -5.68
N VAL A 486 30.17 -4.35 -4.47
CA VAL A 486 29.71 -3.14 -3.78
C VAL A 486 30.88 -2.21 -3.43
N ALA A 487 31.98 -2.78 -2.91
CA ALA A 487 33.11 -1.98 -2.43
C ALA A 487 33.81 -1.14 -3.53
N GLU A 488 33.72 -1.56 -4.78
CA GLU A 488 34.26 -0.85 -5.95
C GLU A 488 33.38 0.33 -6.40
N ARG A 489 32.09 0.34 -5.99
CA ARG A 489 31.05 1.24 -6.50
C ARG A 489 30.55 2.25 -5.48
N VAL A 490 30.96 2.12 -4.21
CA VAL A 490 30.49 3.01 -3.13
C VAL A 490 31.65 3.63 -2.35
N SER A 491 31.37 4.72 -1.66
CA SER A 491 32.29 5.33 -0.70
C SER A 491 32.68 4.36 0.41
N PRO A 492 33.89 4.44 0.97
CA PRO A 492 34.40 3.49 1.96
C PRO A 492 33.49 3.24 3.17
N TYR A 493 32.73 4.23 3.60
CA TYR A 493 31.83 4.11 4.75
C TYR A 493 30.52 3.36 4.38
N LYS A 494 30.13 3.30 3.12
CA LYS A 494 28.93 2.61 2.62
C LYS A 494 29.16 1.12 2.31
N LYS A 495 30.40 0.62 2.37
CA LYS A 495 30.71 -0.75 2.00
C LYS A 495 29.92 -1.76 2.83
N VAL A 496 29.35 -2.76 2.19
CA VAL A 496 28.84 -3.96 2.86
C VAL A 496 30.01 -4.67 3.56
N ARG A 497 29.86 -4.99 4.84
CA ARG A 497 30.89 -5.60 5.69
C ARG A 497 30.64 -7.06 5.98
N ARG A 498 29.42 -7.51 5.79
CA ARG A 498 28.99 -8.90 5.90
C ARG A 498 27.96 -9.19 4.83
N ALA A 499 27.97 -10.41 4.34
CA ALA A 499 26.96 -10.90 3.43
C ALA A 499 26.52 -12.30 3.85
N GLU A 500 25.30 -12.69 3.48
CA GLU A 500 24.73 -14.00 3.75
C GLU A 500 23.74 -14.35 2.65
N PHE A 501 23.81 -15.56 2.12
CA PHE A 501 22.82 -16.05 1.17
C PHE A 501 21.64 -16.69 1.90
N ILE A 502 20.42 -16.31 1.50
CA ILE A 502 19.15 -16.80 2.03
C ILE A 502 18.25 -17.29 0.90
N GLU A 503 17.25 -18.11 1.23
CA GLU A 503 16.31 -18.62 0.23
C GLU A 503 15.39 -17.54 -0.33
N ALA A 504 14.92 -16.62 0.52
CA ALA A 504 14.05 -15.51 0.12
C ALA A 504 14.19 -14.32 1.09
N VAL A 505 14.09 -13.10 0.56
CA VAL A 505 13.96 -11.88 1.38
C VAL A 505 12.55 -11.81 1.98
N PRO A 506 12.40 -11.73 3.32
CA PRO A 506 11.09 -11.62 3.95
C PRO A 506 10.42 -10.29 3.57
N ARG A 507 9.19 -10.38 3.03
CA ARG A 507 8.43 -9.22 2.56
C ARG A 507 6.98 -9.24 3.04
N ALA A 508 6.44 -8.07 3.33
CA ALA A 508 5.01 -7.88 3.53
C ALA A 508 4.25 -8.07 2.21
N ALA A 509 2.94 -8.28 2.27
CA ALA A 509 2.08 -8.38 1.10
C ALA A 509 2.11 -7.12 0.19
N SER A 510 2.48 -5.97 0.73
CA SER A 510 2.74 -4.73 -0.02
C SER A 510 4.09 -4.72 -0.76
N GLY A 511 4.92 -5.76 -0.64
CA GLY A 511 6.27 -5.83 -1.21
C GLY A 511 7.37 -5.23 -0.34
N LYS A 512 7.03 -4.61 0.80
CA LYS A 512 7.99 -4.00 1.71
C LYS A 512 8.83 -5.04 2.44
N ILE A 513 10.17 -4.85 2.49
CA ILE A 513 11.10 -5.71 3.23
C ILE A 513 10.78 -5.68 4.74
N LEU A 514 10.68 -6.86 5.35
CA LEU A 514 10.47 -7.05 6.79
C LEU A 514 11.83 -7.12 7.52
N ARG A 515 12.56 -6.00 7.53
CA ARG A 515 13.93 -5.94 8.13
C ARG A 515 13.98 -6.36 9.59
N ARG A 516 12.86 -6.28 10.32
CA ARG A 516 12.78 -6.77 11.70
C ARG A 516 13.02 -8.27 11.78
N GLU A 517 12.46 -9.07 10.87
CA GLU A 517 12.67 -10.52 10.85
C GLU A 517 14.14 -10.86 10.61
N LEU A 518 14.80 -10.12 9.70
CA LEU A 518 16.24 -10.27 9.45
C LEU A 518 17.08 -9.91 10.69
N ARG A 519 16.71 -8.84 11.42
CA ARG A 519 17.39 -8.47 12.66
C ARG A 519 17.16 -9.48 13.79
N ASP A 520 15.98 -10.06 13.89
CA ASP A 520 15.66 -11.06 14.91
C ASP A 520 16.39 -12.38 14.61
N ARG A 521 16.51 -12.77 13.33
CA ARG A 521 17.37 -13.89 12.89
C ARG A 521 18.83 -13.68 13.29
N GLU A 522 19.41 -12.51 13.01
CA GLU A 522 20.80 -12.18 13.36
C GLU A 522 21.05 -12.23 14.89
N LYS A 523 20.07 -11.84 15.71
CA LYS A 523 20.19 -11.95 17.18
C LYS A 523 20.21 -13.40 17.66
N THR A 524 19.37 -14.26 17.06
CA THR A 524 19.29 -15.68 17.42
C THR A 524 20.60 -16.40 17.10
N GLU A 525 21.16 -16.17 15.92
CA GLU A 525 22.44 -16.75 15.51
C GLU A 525 23.61 -16.31 16.41
N ARG A 526 23.58 -15.08 16.94
CA ARG A 526 24.60 -14.62 17.91
C ARG A 526 24.46 -15.26 19.27
N THR A 527 23.26 -15.64 19.70
CA THR A 527 23.03 -16.32 21.01
C THR A 527 23.37 -17.80 20.94
N ASP A 528 23.20 -18.45 19.79
CA ASP A 528 23.51 -19.88 19.62
C ASP A 528 25.02 -20.13 19.32
N GLY A 529 25.77 -19.10 18.98
CA GLY A 529 27.21 -19.14 18.68
C GLY A 529 28.13 -18.76 19.89
N THR A 530 27.55 -18.49 21.06
CA THR A 530 28.26 -18.25 22.33
C THR A 530 27.99 -19.36 23.33
#